data_0b59f7230502a64660d97e888716a33e
#
_entry.id   0b59f7230502a64660d97e888716a33e
#
_cell.length_a   1.000
_cell.length_b   1.000
_cell.length_c   1.000
_cell.angle_alpha   90.00
_cell.angle_beta   90.00
_cell.angle_gamma   90.00
#
_symmetry.space_group_name_H-M   'P 1'
#
loop_
_entity.id
_entity.type
_entity.pdbx_description
1 polymer ?
#
loop_
_entity_poly.entity_id
_entity_poly.type
_entity_poly.pdbx_seq_one_letter_code
_entity_poly.pdbx_strand_id
1 'polypeptide(L)'
;MALASLAAMPMSVGATEKPNVIIIIADDLGWGDVSAYGNRTVSTPNIDFLAQNGACFTNGHASSATSTPSRYGLMTGMYPWRNDDAKILPGDAPLLVDTDQFTIGKMFQHAGYSTAAIGKWHLGMGEGKIDWNRQITPAGNAIGFDYTYLIAATVDRVPTVYVENGRVANLDPNDPISVDYEHPFEGEPTGVNNPELVKMHWSHGHQNAVINGIPRIGFMKGGKSAIWNEKT
;
A
#
# COMPACT_ATOMS: atom_id res chain seq x y z
N MET A 1 -30.37 -35.14 -57.79
CA MET A 1 -30.35 -34.70 -56.37
C MET A 1 -28.90 -34.77 -55.91
N ALA A 2 -28.23 -33.64 -55.84
CA ALA A 2 -26.85 -33.56 -55.33
C ALA A 2 -26.90 -33.08 -53.86
N LEU A 3 -26.47 -33.93 -52.91
CA LEU A 3 -26.26 -33.55 -51.52
C LEU A 3 -24.96 -32.76 -51.41
N ALA A 4 -25.07 -31.50 -51.09
CA ALA A 4 -23.92 -30.71 -50.70
C ALA A 4 -23.64 -30.94 -49.18
N SER A 5 -22.55 -31.61 -48.86
CA SER A 5 -22.06 -31.73 -47.48
C SER A 5 -21.37 -30.45 -47.08
N LEU A 6 -21.99 -29.71 -46.13
CA LEU A 6 -21.34 -28.59 -45.44
C LEU A 6 -20.30 -29.18 -44.48
N ALA A 7 -19.03 -29.01 -44.79
CA ALA A 7 -17.95 -29.27 -43.86
C ALA A 7 -17.88 -28.10 -42.85
N ALA A 8 -18.28 -28.34 -41.61
CA ALA A 8 -18.04 -27.42 -40.52
C ALA A 8 -16.53 -27.40 -40.22
N MET A 9 -15.86 -26.31 -40.58
CA MET A 9 -14.48 -26.08 -40.12
C MET A 9 -14.51 -25.79 -38.64
N PRO A 10 -13.70 -26.48 -37.81
CA PRO A 10 -13.56 -26.07 -36.40
C PRO A 10 -12.89 -24.71 -36.39
N MET A 11 -13.61 -23.68 -35.98
CA MET A 11 -12.99 -22.43 -35.56
C MET A 11 -12.16 -22.73 -34.30
N SER A 12 -10.84 -22.81 -34.47
CA SER A 12 -9.94 -22.76 -33.32
C SER A 12 -10.12 -21.36 -32.69
N VAL A 13 -10.86 -21.30 -31.61
CA VAL A 13 -10.79 -20.15 -30.71
C VAL A 13 -9.38 -20.18 -30.12
N GLY A 14 -8.46 -19.45 -30.73
CA GLY A 14 -7.12 -19.26 -30.17
C GLY A 14 -7.32 -18.76 -28.72
N ALA A 15 -6.70 -19.43 -27.76
CA ALA A 15 -6.68 -18.95 -26.40
C ALA A 15 -6.11 -17.52 -26.47
N THR A 16 -6.96 -16.52 -26.21
CA THR A 16 -6.52 -15.13 -26.11
C THR A 16 -5.54 -15.06 -24.95
N GLU A 17 -4.30 -14.64 -25.23
CA GLU A 17 -3.31 -14.44 -24.17
C GLU A 17 -3.93 -13.51 -23.11
N LYS A 18 -3.83 -13.92 -21.84
CA LYS A 18 -4.34 -13.12 -20.74
C LYS A 18 -3.52 -11.85 -20.64
N PRO A 19 -4.13 -10.65 -20.66
CA PRO A 19 -3.38 -9.41 -20.55
C PRO A 19 -2.75 -9.26 -19.16
N ASN A 20 -1.57 -8.64 -19.08
CA ASN A 20 -1.05 -8.18 -17.81
C ASN A 20 -1.94 -7.05 -17.26
N VAL A 21 -2.12 -7.02 -15.94
CA VAL A 21 -2.96 -6.03 -15.24
C VAL A 21 -2.11 -5.28 -14.23
N ILE A 22 -2.06 -3.94 -14.36
CA ILE A 22 -1.37 -3.05 -13.43
C ILE A 22 -2.39 -2.09 -12.85
N ILE A 23 -2.54 -2.06 -11.52
CA ILE A 23 -3.37 -1.13 -10.78
C ILE A 23 -2.46 -0.12 -10.10
N ILE A 24 -2.56 1.16 -10.50
CA ILE A 24 -1.78 2.25 -9.93
C ILE A 24 -2.72 3.10 -9.08
N ILE A 25 -2.44 3.20 -7.77
CA ILE A 25 -3.18 4.03 -6.83
C ILE A 25 -2.33 5.23 -6.49
N ALA A 26 -2.75 6.41 -6.92
CA ALA A 26 -2.14 7.66 -6.50
C ALA A 26 -2.73 8.06 -5.14
N ASP A 27 -1.84 8.29 -4.15
CA ASP A 27 -2.22 8.66 -2.79
C ASP A 27 -2.44 10.17 -2.70
N ASP A 28 -3.60 10.59 -2.23
CA ASP A 28 -4.02 12.00 -2.07
C ASP A 28 -3.97 12.84 -3.37
N LEU A 29 -4.04 12.21 -4.55
CA LEU A 29 -4.17 12.90 -5.84
C LEU A 29 -5.65 13.20 -6.13
N GLY A 30 -5.99 14.46 -6.16
CA GLY A 30 -7.35 14.91 -6.43
C GLY A 30 -7.67 15.01 -7.93
N TRP A 31 -8.96 15.05 -8.26
CA TRP A 31 -9.44 15.32 -9.62
C TRP A 31 -8.80 16.57 -10.22
N GLY A 32 -8.75 17.67 -9.44
CA GLY A 32 -8.19 18.95 -9.87
C GLY A 32 -6.67 18.96 -10.05
N ASP A 33 -5.96 17.89 -9.70
CA ASP A 33 -4.50 17.81 -9.79
C ASP A 33 -4.00 17.21 -11.12
N VAL A 34 -4.92 16.68 -11.93
CA VAL A 34 -4.59 15.95 -13.17
C VAL A 34 -4.94 16.79 -14.39
N SER A 35 -3.98 16.97 -15.31
CA SER A 35 -4.18 17.81 -16.51
C SER A 35 -5.22 17.25 -17.48
N ALA A 36 -5.37 15.92 -17.57
CA ALA A 36 -6.44 15.29 -18.36
C ALA A 36 -7.85 15.67 -17.88
N TYR A 37 -7.99 16.08 -16.62
CA TYR A 37 -9.26 16.59 -16.04
C TYR A 37 -9.33 18.12 -16.02
N GLY A 38 -8.40 18.81 -16.66
CA GLY A 38 -8.44 20.27 -16.87
C GLY A 38 -7.53 21.09 -15.96
N ASN A 39 -6.67 20.46 -15.15
CA ASN A 39 -5.64 21.20 -14.41
C ASN A 39 -4.68 21.90 -15.39
N ARG A 40 -4.44 23.19 -15.15
CA ARG A 40 -3.53 24.02 -15.96
C ARG A 40 -2.28 24.45 -15.20
N THR A 41 -2.20 24.16 -13.92
CA THR A 41 -1.10 24.55 -13.03
C THR A 41 -0.01 23.48 -13.00
N VAL A 42 -0.41 22.22 -12.97
CA VAL A 42 0.49 21.07 -12.93
C VAL A 42 0.27 20.22 -14.18
N SER A 43 1.35 19.85 -14.87
CA SER A 43 1.28 18.97 -16.03
C SER A 43 1.48 17.52 -15.60
N THR A 44 0.59 16.63 -16.04
CA THR A 44 0.64 15.18 -15.79
C THR A 44 0.68 14.38 -17.10
N PRO A 45 1.72 14.55 -17.95
CA PRO A 45 1.72 14.07 -19.33
C PRO A 45 1.59 12.54 -19.45
N ASN A 46 2.12 11.78 -18.49
CA ASN A 46 2.00 10.32 -18.52
C ASN A 46 0.59 9.85 -18.14
N ILE A 47 -0.10 10.54 -17.22
CA ILE A 47 -1.51 10.27 -16.91
C ILE A 47 -2.39 10.67 -18.09
N ASP A 48 -2.09 11.82 -18.71
CA ASP A 48 -2.80 12.30 -19.89
C ASP A 48 -2.66 11.31 -21.06
N PHE A 49 -1.48 10.71 -21.25
CA PHE A 49 -1.26 9.66 -22.24
C PHE A 49 -2.17 8.44 -21.99
N LEU A 50 -2.31 8.01 -20.74
CA LEU A 50 -3.24 6.93 -20.39
C LEU A 50 -4.69 7.30 -20.68
N ALA A 51 -5.09 8.53 -20.33
CA ALA A 51 -6.43 9.03 -20.60
C ALA A 51 -6.76 9.13 -22.10
N GLN A 52 -5.78 9.50 -22.93
CA GLN A 52 -5.94 9.61 -24.39
C GLN A 52 -5.99 8.27 -25.10
N ASN A 53 -5.35 7.23 -24.54
CA ASN A 53 -5.23 5.90 -25.17
C ASN A 53 -6.11 4.84 -24.48
N GLY A 54 -6.91 5.22 -23.50
CA GLY A 54 -7.77 4.34 -22.72
C GLY A 54 -9.14 4.95 -22.44
N ALA A 55 -9.78 4.49 -21.38
CA ALA A 55 -11.04 5.03 -20.90
C ALA A 55 -10.80 6.02 -19.77
N CYS A 56 -11.31 7.24 -19.92
CA CYS A 56 -11.27 8.29 -18.90
C CYS A 56 -12.63 8.37 -18.20
N PHE A 57 -12.68 8.06 -16.90
CA PHE A 57 -13.91 8.09 -16.11
C PHE A 57 -14.16 9.49 -15.56
N THR A 58 -15.24 10.12 -15.98
CA THR A 58 -15.62 11.46 -15.52
C THR A 58 -16.40 11.48 -14.21
N ASN A 59 -16.80 10.32 -13.71
CA ASN A 59 -17.56 10.17 -12.46
C ASN A 59 -17.12 8.92 -11.68
N GLY A 60 -15.79 8.75 -11.52
CA GLY A 60 -15.20 7.70 -10.71
C GLY A 60 -15.09 8.14 -9.24
N HIS A 61 -15.46 7.26 -8.32
CA HIS A 61 -15.40 7.53 -6.87
C HIS A 61 -14.61 6.45 -6.15
N ALA A 62 -13.72 6.87 -5.25
CA ALA A 62 -13.14 5.96 -4.28
C ALA A 62 -14.21 5.51 -3.27
N SER A 63 -14.07 4.29 -2.73
CA SER A 63 -15.02 3.76 -1.74
C SER A 63 -14.99 4.49 -0.40
N SER A 64 -13.94 5.27 -0.13
CA SER A 64 -13.80 6.16 1.02
C SER A 64 -12.83 7.30 0.72
N ALA A 65 -12.92 8.39 1.49
CA ALA A 65 -12.04 9.54 1.39
C ALA A 65 -10.69 9.35 2.08
N THR A 66 -10.49 8.28 2.85
CA THR A 66 -9.28 8.03 3.64
C THR A 66 -8.61 6.70 3.28
N SER A 67 -7.32 6.61 3.59
CA SER A 67 -6.40 5.58 3.10
C SER A 67 -6.84 4.14 3.39
N THR A 68 -6.83 3.71 4.66
CA THR A 68 -7.18 2.33 5.04
C THR A 68 -8.55 1.89 4.53
N PRO A 69 -9.63 2.67 4.74
CA PRO A 69 -10.96 2.27 4.26
C PRO A 69 -11.03 2.15 2.74
N SER A 70 -10.40 3.07 2.00
CA SER A 70 -10.40 3.02 0.53
C SER A 70 -9.63 1.79 0.01
N ARG A 71 -8.48 1.49 0.62
CA ARG A 71 -7.66 0.30 0.30
C ARG A 71 -8.37 -1.00 0.65
N TYR A 72 -9.07 -1.04 1.79
CA TYR A 72 -9.91 -2.16 2.17
C TYR A 72 -10.97 -2.45 1.09
N GLY A 73 -11.67 -1.41 0.66
CA GLY A 73 -12.68 -1.54 -0.40
C GLY A 73 -12.12 -2.07 -1.71
N LEU A 74 -10.94 -1.59 -2.12
CA LEU A 74 -10.26 -2.08 -3.33
C LEU A 74 -9.83 -3.55 -3.20
N MET A 75 -9.25 -3.92 -2.06
CA MET A 75 -8.74 -5.30 -1.86
C MET A 75 -9.87 -6.32 -1.76
N THR A 76 -10.99 -5.97 -1.14
CA THR A 76 -12.04 -6.91 -0.77
C THR A 76 -13.30 -6.83 -1.65
N GLY A 77 -13.46 -5.77 -2.42
CA GLY A 77 -14.70 -5.47 -3.14
C GLY A 77 -15.87 -5.10 -2.21
N MET A 78 -15.61 -4.87 -0.92
CA MET A 78 -16.63 -4.52 0.08
C MET A 78 -16.52 -3.05 0.46
N TYR A 79 -17.67 -2.40 0.64
CA TYR A 79 -17.66 -1.05 1.20
C TYR A 79 -17.11 -1.03 2.63
N PRO A 80 -16.21 -0.09 2.97
CA PRO A 80 -15.54 -0.08 4.27
C PRO A 80 -16.49 0.11 5.46
N TRP A 81 -17.62 0.79 5.30
CA TRP A 81 -18.61 0.94 6.39
C TRP A 81 -19.31 -0.36 6.81
N ARG A 82 -19.04 -1.47 6.11
CA ARG A 82 -19.51 -2.81 6.50
C ARG A 82 -18.54 -3.53 7.44
N ASN A 83 -17.42 -2.90 7.74
CA ASN A 83 -16.43 -3.39 8.69
C ASN A 83 -16.04 -2.24 9.64
N ASP A 84 -16.43 -2.35 10.90
CA ASP A 84 -16.20 -1.31 11.92
C ASP A 84 -14.71 -1.07 12.19
N ASP A 85 -13.83 -2.02 11.88
CA ASP A 85 -12.38 -1.91 12.03
C ASP A 85 -11.69 -1.26 10.82
N ALA A 86 -12.40 -1.06 9.70
CA ALA A 86 -11.85 -0.40 8.52
C ALA A 86 -11.70 1.13 8.72
N LYS A 87 -10.93 1.51 9.75
CA LYS A 87 -10.54 2.88 10.11
C LYS A 87 -9.10 3.14 9.72
N ILE A 88 -8.64 4.39 9.85
CA ILE A 88 -7.21 4.71 9.67
C ILE A 88 -6.41 3.97 10.74
N LEU A 89 -5.52 3.09 10.31
CA LEU A 89 -4.73 2.24 11.18
C LEU A 89 -3.40 2.90 11.58
N PRO A 90 -2.86 2.61 12.78
CA PRO A 90 -1.46 2.86 13.09
C PRO A 90 -0.53 1.96 12.26
N GLY A 91 0.77 2.26 12.28
CA GLY A 91 1.75 1.52 11.49
C GLY A 91 2.00 0.09 11.96
N ASP A 92 1.69 -0.20 13.22
CA ASP A 92 1.84 -1.50 13.87
C ASP A 92 0.52 -2.26 14.06
N ALA A 93 -0.53 -1.85 13.35
CA ALA A 93 -1.82 -2.54 13.42
C ALA A 93 -1.74 -3.98 12.89
N PRO A 94 -2.55 -4.91 13.45
CA PRO A 94 -2.71 -6.24 12.88
C PRO A 94 -3.37 -6.17 11.49
N LEU A 95 -3.23 -7.25 10.72
CA LEU A 95 -3.83 -7.34 9.39
C LEU A 95 -5.35 -7.22 9.47
N LEU A 96 -5.90 -6.19 8.81
CA LEU A 96 -7.33 -5.88 8.80
C LEU A 96 -8.15 -6.85 7.94
N VAL A 97 -7.57 -7.31 6.84
CA VAL A 97 -8.27 -8.20 5.89
C VAL A 97 -8.15 -9.62 6.39
N ASP A 98 -9.29 -10.29 6.59
CA ASP A 98 -9.32 -11.69 6.96
C ASP A 98 -8.60 -12.54 5.89
N THR A 99 -7.74 -13.45 6.35
CA THR A 99 -6.97 -14.31 5.45
C THR A 99 -7.83 -15.28 4.66
N ASP A 100 -9.04 -15.59 5.11
CA ASP A 100 -10.00 -16.42 4.38
C ASP A 100 -10.85 -15.64 3.40
N GLN A 101 -10.87 -14.31 3.51
CA GLN A 101 -11.63 -13.45 2.63
C GLN A 101 -11.13 -13.52 1.18
N PHE A 102 -12.06 -13.57 0.22
CA PHE A 102 -11.74 -13.47 -1.19
C PHE A 102 -11.34 -12.03 -1.54
N THR A 103 -10.13 -11.86 -2.04
CA THR A 103 -9.53 -10.56 -2.35
C THR A 103 -9.20 -10.44 -3.83
N ILE A 104 -8.90 -9.23 -4.29
CA ILE A 104 -8.43 -9.00 -5.66
C ILE A 104 -7.15 -9.81 -5.95
N GLY A 105 -6.22 -9.92 -4.99
CA GLY A 105 -5.01 -10.74 -5.12
C GLY A 105 -5.37 -12.22 -5.36
N LYS A 106 -6.23 -12.80 -4.52
CA LYS A 106 -6.70 -14.18 -4.67
C LYS A 106 -7.47 -14.39 -5.97
N MET A 107 -8.26 -13.41 -6.40
CA MET A 107 -8.98 -13.48 -7.68
C MET A 107 -8.00 -13.65 -8.84
N PHE A 108 -6.94 -12.87 -8.89
CA PHE A 108 -5.92 -12.98 -9.93
C PHE A 108 -5.10 -14.27 -9.83
N GLN A 109 -4.74 -14.72 -8.61
CA GLN A 109 -4.10 -16.03 -8.43
C GLN A 109 -4.97 -17.19 -8.94
N HIS A 110 -6.27 -17.19 -8.60
CA HIS A 110 -7.21 -18.21 -9.12
C HIS A 110 -7.34 -18.18 -10.64
N ALA A 111 -7.14 -17.01 -11.24
CA ALA A 111 -7.09 -16.87 -12.70
C ALA A 111 -5.72 -17.24 -13.30
N GLY A 112 -4.75 -17.67 -12.48
CA GLY A 112 -3.42 -18.12 -12.90
C GLY A 112 -2.43 -16.98 -13.19
N TYR A 113 -2.61 -15.82 -12.56
CA TYR A 113 -1.64 -14.72 -12.60
C TYR A 113 -0.64 -14.84 -11.46
N SER A 114 0.59 -14.39 -11.69
CA SER A 114 1.50 -14.00 -10.61
C SER A 114 1.12 -12.61 -10.13
N THR A 115 1.09 -12.42 -8.80
CA THR A 115 0.55 -11.22 -8.17
C THR A 115 1.57 -10.51 -7.30
N ALA A 116 1.59 -9.17 -7.33
CA ALA A 116 2.48 -8.37 -6.50
C ALA A 116 1.75 -7.16 -5.92
N ALA A 117 2.11 -6.79 -4.68
CA ALA A 117 1.73 -5.52 -4.07
C ALA A 117 2.99 -4.72 -3.70
N ILE A 118 3.07 -3.48 -4.16
CA ILE A 118 4.25 -2.63 -3.99
C ILE A 118 3.83 -1.24 -3.52
N GLY A 119 4.55 -0.69 -2.53
CA GLY A 119 4.35 0.66 -2.01
C GLY A 119 3.52 0.72 -0.73
N LYS A 120 2.74 1.80 -0.56
CA LYS A 120 1.94 2.03 0.64
C LYS A 120 0.89 0.94 0.83
N TRP A 121 0.93 0.27 1.99
CA TRP A 121 0.01 -0.81 2.35
C TRP A 121 -1.19 -0.29 3.16
N HIS A 122 -0.96 0.12 4.37
CA HIS A 122 -1.93 0.70 5.29
C HIS A 122 -3.16 -0.19 5.59
N LEU A 123 -2.98 -1.50 5.56
CA LEU A 123 -4.00 -2.50 5.90
C LEU A 123 -3.59 -3.38 7.08
N GLY A 124 -2.53 -2.98 7.80
CA GLY A 124 -2.00 -3.76 8.91
C GLY A 124 -1.24 -5.02 8.49
N MET A 125 -0.54 -5.64 9.43
CA MET A 125 0.26 -6.86 9.26
C MET A 125 0.31 -7.61 10.60
N GLY A 126 0.48 -8.94 10.55
CA GLY A 126 0.53 -9.77 11.76
C GLY A 126 -0.83 -9.94 12.45
N GLU A 127 -0.83 -10.63 13.58
CA GLU A 127 -2.04 -10.94 14.37
C GLU A 127 -2.18 -10.12 15.66
N GLY A 128 -1.18 -9.26 15.97
CA GLY A 128 -1.15 -8.46 17.20
C GLY A 128 0.09 -7.59 17.24
N LYS A 129 0.76 -7.51 18.39
CA LYS A 129 2.00 -6.72 18.51
C LYS A 129 3.08 -7.29 17.59
N ILE A 130 3.54 -6.47 16.65
CA ILE A 130 4.48 -6.89 15.61
C ILE A 130 5.91 -6.91 16.18
N ASP A 131 6.62 -8.02 16.00
CA ASP A 131 8.08 -8.08 16.12
C ASP A 131 8.71 -7.78 14.75
N TRP A 132 9.14 -6.55 14.55
CA TRP A 132 9.75 -6.06 13.31
C TRP A 132 11.08 -6.71 12.96
N ASN A 133 11.65 -7.48 13.89
CA ASN A 133 12.95 -8.14 13.71
C ASN A 133 12.81 -9.58 13.18
N ARG A 134 11.58 -10.05 13.00
CA ARG A 134 11.27 -11.40 12.54
C ARG A 134 10.35 -11.40 11.32
N GLN A 135 10.01 -12.59 10.87
CA GLN A 135 8.97 -12.78 9.85
C GLN A 135 7.62 -12.33 10.41
N ILE A 136 7.00 -11.38 9.74
CA ILE A 136 5.65 -10.89 10.06
C ILE A 136 4.65 -11.73 9.26
N THR A 137 3.73 -12.37 9.96
CA THR A 137 2.67 -13.18 9.36
C THR A 137 1.41 -13.11 10.24
N PRO A 138 0.20 -13.03 9.63
CA PRO A 138 -0.05 -12.84 8.20
C PRO A 138 0.36 -11.45 7.68
N ALA A 139 0.61 -11.36 6.36
CA ALA A 139 0.91 -10.10 5.68
C ALA A 139 0.22 -10.10 4.31
N GLY A 140 0.60 -9.23 3.39
CA GLY A 140 0.01 -9.16 2.05
C GLY A 140 0.03 -10.51 1.30
N ASN A 141 1.04 -11.35 1.54
CA ASN A 141 1.12 -12.69 0.96
C ASN A 141 -0.05 -13.61 1.39
N ALA A 142 -0.58 -13.44 2.60
CA ALA A 142 -1.70 -14.23 3.11
C ALA A 142 -3.04 -13.89 2.43
N ILE A 143 -3.12 -12.75 1.76
CA ILE A 143 -4.34 -12.29 1.09
C ILE A 143 -4.22 -12.25 -0.45
N GLY A 144 -3.28 -13.03 -1.01
CA GLY A 144 -3.23 -13.33 -2.44
C GLY A 144 -2.17 -12.57 -3.23
N PHE A 145 -1.07 -12.14 -2.60
CA PHE A 145 0.07 -11.59 -3.32
C PHE A 145 1.28 -12.53 -3.21
N ASP A 146 1.79 -12.99 -4.35
CA ASP A 146 2.98 -13.85 -4.41
C ASP A 146 4.24 -13.10 -3.98
N TYR A 147 4.28 -11.79 -4.27
CA TYR A 147 5.36 -10.90 -3.88
C TYR A 147 4.80 -9.62 -3.24
N THR A 148 5.45 -9.17 -2.17
CA THR A 148 5.13 -7.90 -1.52
C THR A 148 6.38 -7.08 -1.21
N TYR A 149 6.35 -5.77 -1.51
CA TYR A 149 7.37 -4.81 -1.09
C TYR A 149 6.67 -3.55 -0.60
N LEU A 150 6.49 -3.44 0.70
CA LEU A 150 5.48 -2.57 1.30
C LEU A 150 6.07 -1.56 2.27
N ILE A 151 5.45 -0.39 2.34
CA ILE A 151 5.53 0.50 3.50
C ILE A 151 4.31 0.18 4.38
N ALA A 152 4.53 -0.15 5.65
CA ALA A 152 3.50 -0.70 6.53
C ALA A 152 2.21 0.15 6.61
N ALA A 153 2.38 1.47 6.77
CA ALA A 153 1.25 2.41 6.76
C ALA A 153 1.52 3.58 5.81
N THR A 154 2.04 4.68 6.32
CA THR A 154 2.41 5.89 5.58
C THR A 154 3.89 6.19 5.81
N VAL A 155 4.49 7.04 4.99
CA VAL A 155 5.91 7.43 5.12
C VAL A 155 6.21 8.19 6.43
N ASP A 156 5.19 8.72 7.07
CA ASP A 156 5.27 9.50 8.31
C ASP A 156 4.87 8.71 9.57
N ARG A 157 4.48 7.43 9.45
CA ARG A 157 4.21 6.55 10.59
C ARG A 157 5.35 5.57 10.83
N VAL A 158 5.70 5.38 12.09
CA VAL A 158 6.71 4.37 12.45
C VAL A 158 6.13 2.95 12.32
N PRO A 159 6.97 1.95 11.98
CA PRO A 159 8.33 2.07 11.50
C PRO A 159 8.38 2.60 10.07
N THR A 160 9.33 3.49 9.79
CA THR A 160 9.54 4.03 8.45
C THR A 160 10.52 3.16 7.69
N VAL A 161 10.10 1.92 7.41
CA VAL A 161 10.91 0.87 6.77
C VAL A 161 10.13 0.22 5.62
N TYR A 162 10.85 -0.41 4.70
CA TYR A 162 10.24 -1.32 3.74
C TYR A 162 10.15 -2.72 4.32
N VAL A 163 9.06 -3.40 3.99
CA VAL A 163 8.80 -4.80 4.38
C VAL A 163 8.67 -5.63 3.11
N GLU A 164 9.63 -6.51 2.87
CA GLU A 164 9.65 -7.42 1.73
C GLU A 164 9.19 -8.81 2.16
N ASN A 165 8.10 -9.29 1.58
CA ASN A 165 7.52 -10.61 1.89
C ASN A 165 7.41 -10.89 3.40
N GLY A 166 6.99 -9.87 4.16
CA GLY A 166 6.83 -9.94 5.62
C GLY A 166 8.12 -9.80 6.43
N ARG A 167 9.25 -9.40 5.83
CA ARG A 167 10.49 -9.09 6.55
C ARG A 167 10.92 -7.66 6.30
N VAL A 168 11.42 -7.00 7.34
CA VAL A 168 12.02 -5.68 7.18
C VAL A 168 13.27 -5.79 6.31
N ALA A 169 13.28 -5.00 5.22
CA ALA A 169 14.41 -4.95 4.30
C ALA A 169 15.60 -4.23 4.94
N ASN A 170 16.81 -4.73 4.67
CA ASN A 170 18.09 -4.15 5.12
C ASN A 170 18.23 -4.00 6.64
N LEU A 171 17.53 -4.80 7.43
CA LEU A 171 17.65 -4.78 8.88
C LEU A 171 19.00 -5.34 9.33
N ASP A 172 19.72 -4.58 10.16
CA ASP A 172 20.89 -5.07 10.90
C ASP A 172 20.40 -5.81 12.15
N PRO A 173 20.73 -7.11 12.33
CA PRO A 173 20.38 -7.85 13.53
C PRO A 173 20.98 -7.28 14.84
N ASN A 174 22.05 -6.48 14.73
CA ASN A 174 22.70 -5.84 15.88
C ASN A 174 22.07 -4.49 16.25
N ASP A 175 21.14 -3.97 15.42
CA ASP A 175 20.39 -2.73 15.67
C ASP A 175 18.88 -2.99 15.52
N PRO A 176 18.28 -3.77 16.44
CA PRO A 176 16.90 -4.21 16.33
C PRO A 176 15.92 -3.06 16.45
N ILE A 177 14.79 -3.18 15.72
CA ILE A 177 13.70 -2.21 15.73
C ILE A 177 12.78 -2.46 16.92
N SER A 178 12.47 -1.38 17.63
CA SER A 178 11.36 -1.31 18.59
C SER A 178 10.40 -0.20 18.17
N VAL A 179 9.10 -0.46 18.24
CA VAL A 179 8.03 0.49 17.91
C VAL A 179 7.04 0.56 19.06
N ASP A 180 6.62 1.76 19.42
CA ASP A 180 5.57 2.02 20.40
C ASP A 180 4.74 3.22 19.92
N TYR A 181 3.41 3.12 20.03
CA TYR A 181 2.51 4.21 19.67
C TYR A 181 2.00 5.02 20.88
N GLU A 182 2.30 4.57 22.09
CA GLU A 182 1.81 5.17 23.34
C GLU A 182 2.93 5.85 24.11
N HIS A 183 4.14 5.25 24.13
CA HIS A 183 5.22 5.69 25.02
C HIS A 183 6.53 5.94 24.27
N PRO A 184 7.24 7.04 24.54
CA PRO A 184 8.57 7.29 24.00
C PRO A 184 9.61 6.32 24.59
N PHE A 185 10.63 6.00 23.80
CA PHE A 185 11.78 5.25 24.28
C PHE A 185 12.75 6.18 25.01
N GLU A 186 13.28 5.71 26.14
CA GLU A 186 14.28 6.45 26.90
C GLU A 186 15.53 6.73 26.05
N GLY A 187 15.99 7.98 26.05
CA GLY A 187 17.15 8.43 25.28
C GLY A 187 16.91 8.68 23.80
N GLU A 188 15.73 8.38 23.26
CA GLU A 188 15.41 8.67 21.86
C GLU A 188 14.77 10.08 21.73
N PRO A 189 15.15 10.84 20.68
CA PRO A 189 14.63 12.20 20.50
C PRO A 189 13.17 12.19 20.04
N THR A 190 12.40 13.18 20.50
CA THR A 190 11.07 13.50 19.98
C THR A 190 11.08 14.86 19.31
N GLY A 191 10.19 15.10 18.34
CA GLY A 191 10.09 16.40 17.69
C GLY A 191 9.72 17.53 18.66
N VAL A 192 8.97 17.22 19.73
CA VAL A 192 8.60 18.19 20.77
C VAL A 192 9.80 18.57 21.65
N ASN A 193 10.57 17.59 22.08
CA ASN A 193 11.67 17.81 23.02
C ASN A 193 12.98 18.21 22.34
N ASN A 194 13.10 17.97 21.02
CA ASN A 194 14.30 18.23 20.24
C ASN A 194 13.95 18.98 18.93
N PRO A 195 13.37 20.18 19.01
CA PRO A 195 12.92 20.92 17.82
C PRO A 195 14.07 21.28 16.87
N GLU A 196 15.30 21.37 17.36
CA GLU A 196 16.50 21.62 16.57
C GLU A 196 16.87 20.47 15.60
N LEU A 197 16.37 19.25 15.87
CA LEU A 197 16.58 18.09 15.01
C LEU A 197 15.56 17.99 13.88
N VAL A 198 14.52 18.84 13.90
CA VAL A 198 13.41 18.77 12.93
C VAL A 198 13.74 19.62 11.72
N LYS A 199 13.77 19.03 10.55
CA LYS A 199 14.02 19.73 9.27
C LYS A 199 12.81 20.51 8.76
N MET A 200 11.60 20.13 9.15
CA MET A 200 10.35 20.74 8.74
C MET A 200 9.47 21.01 9.96
N HIS A 201 8.65 22.05 9.89
CA HIS A 201 7.61 22.24 10.90
C HIS A 201 6.60 21.09 10.80
N TRP A 202 6.27 20.49 11.94
CA TRP A 202 5.26 19.43 12.01
C TRP A 202 3.85 20.01 12.06
N SER A 203 2.91 19.26 11.54
CA SER A 203 1.48 19.46 11.82
C SER A 203 1.06 18.67 13.06
N HIS A 204 -0.18 18.87 13.50
CA HIS A 204 -0.75 18.13 14.62
C HIS A 204 -0.58 16.60 14.45
N GLY A 205 -0.02 15.98 15.48
CA GLY A 205 0.21 14.52 15.51
C GLY A 205 1.57 14.04 14.98
N HIS A 206 2.41 14.90 14.40
CA HIS A 206 3.69 14.55 13.78
C HIS A 206 4.91 14.89 14.64
N GLN A 207 4.82 14.83 15.95
CA GLN A 207 5.91 15.22 16.86
C GLN A 207 6.40 14.11 17.78
N ASN A 208 5.99 12.85 17.56
CA ASN A 208 6.28 11.78 18.50
C ASN A 208 7.73 11.33 18.43
N ALA A 209 8.20 10.89 17.26
CA ALA A 209 9.60 10.52 17.04
C ALA A 209 10.25 11.40 15.99
N VAL A 210 11.58 11.52 16.04
CA VAL A 210 12.39 12.15 14.99
C VAL A 210 13.16 11.08 14.23
N ILE A 211 12.93 10.96 12.93
CA ILE A 211 13.65 10.04 12.05
C ILE A 211 14.20 10.84 10.88
N ASN A 212 15.50 10.74 10.65
CA ASN A 212 16.22 11.53 9.64
C ASN A 212 15.98 13.06 9.79
N GLY A 213 15.75 13.55 11.02
CA GLY A 213 15.47 14.95 11.29
C GLY A 213 14.06 15.39 10.86
N ILE A 214 13.13 14.46 10.68
CA ILE A 214 11.73 14.72 10.31
C ILE A 214 10.82 14.13 11.39
N PRO A 215 9.79 14.87 11.87
CA PRO A 215 8.86 14.34 12.86
C PRO A 215 8.02 13.21 12.29
N ARG A 216 7.74 12.21 13.10
CA ARG A 216 6.94 11.02 12.76
C ARG A 216 5.80 10.82 13.77
N ILE A 217 4.83 10.01 13.39
CA ILE A 217 3.76 9.53 14.26
C ILE A 217 4.19 8.19 14.86
N GLY A 218 4.08 8.06 16.18
CA GLY A 218 4.59 6.93 16.94
C GLY A 218 6.07 7.08 17.29
N PHE A 219 6.57 6.18 18.13
CA PHE A 219 7.94 6.17 18.62
C PHE A 219 8.70 4.98 18.07
N MET A 220 9.96 5.16 17.73
CA MET A 220 10.82 4.12 17.15
C MET A 220 12.23 4.24 17.73
N LYS A 221 12.83 3.08 17.99
CA LYS A 221 14.24 2.94 18.38
C LYS A 221 14.89 1.86 17.53
N GLY A 222 16.15 2.06 17.16
CA GLY A 222 16.94 1.10 16.35
C GLY A 222 16.56 1.11 14.86
N GLY A 223 17.08 0.12 14.13
CA GLY A 223 16.81 -0.10 12.71
C GLY A 223 17.39 0.95 11.77
N LYS A 224 18.48 1.63 12.13
CA LYS A 224 19.07 2.74 11.36
C LYS A 224 19.41 2.38 9.92
N SER A 225 19.81 1.12 9.66
CA SER A 225 20.13 0.64 8.31
C SER A 225 18.89 0.41 7.45
N ALA A 226 17.75 0.18 8.07
CA ALA A 226 16.47 -0.16 7.42
C ALA A 226 15.54 1.05 7.23
N ILE A 227 15.76 2.12 8.00
CA ILE A 227 14.90 3.31 7.97
C ILE A 227 14.90 3.93 6.58
N TRP A 228 13.69 4.14 6.06
CA TRP A 228 13.47 4.95 4.86
C TRP A 228 14.06 6.36 5.03
N ASN A 229 14.77 6.84 4.05
CA ASN A 229 15.34 8.19 4.06
C ASN A 229 14.92 8.99 2.82
N GLU A 230 15.03 10.31 2.92
CA GLU A 230 14.61 11.25 1.88
C GLU A 230 15.37 11.13 0.56
N LYS A 231 16.45 10.34 0.53
CA LYS A 231 17.30 10.19 -0.66
C LYS A 231 16.95 8.96 -1.49
N THR A 232 16.03 8.13 -0.99
CA THR A 232 15.50 6.96 -1.69
C THR A 232 14.04 7.18 -2.06
#